data_109dbfcaab949c2884124648050647a8
#
_entry.id   109dbfcaab949c2884124648050647a8
#
_cell.length_a   1.000
_cell.length_b   1.000
_cell.length_c   1.000
_cell.angle_alpha   90.00
_cell.angle_beta   90.00
_cell.angle_gamma   90.00
#
_symmetry.space_group_name_H-M   'P 1'
#
loop_
_entity.id
_entity.type
_entity.pdbx_description
1 polymer ?
#
loop_
_entity_poly.entity_id
_entity_poly.type
_entity_poly.pdbx_seq_one_letter_code
_entity_poly.pdbx_strand_id
1 'polypeptide(L)'
;MTGAPLPEGSDSVVRIEDTELDDAGNRVAIATSPPAPGTNVMKRGTSVRRGETVVSAGTMLRPQELGALAELGKPVVQARRRPRAAVLATGDELVTVDQTPGPGQIRNSNETMLIAQIRSAGAEPVALGIARDERAHLRERLQAGLKCDMLILSGGVSAGKLDLVPSELAAAGVTQVFH
;
A
#
# COMPACT_ATOMS: atom_id res chain seq x y z
N MET A 1 -5.32 23.32 28.21
CA MET A 1 -4.72 22.38 27.24
C MET A 1 -5.77 22.12 26.18
N THR A 2 -5.41 22.20 24.90
CA THR A 2 -6.30 21.88 23.77
C THR A 2 -6.82 20.43 23.91
N GLY A 3 -8.15 20.24 23.75
CA GLY A 3 -8.80 18.94 23.93
C GLY A 3 -9.18 18.57 25.36
N ALA A 4 -8.88 19.40 26.35
CA ALA A 4 -9.33 19.19 27.72
C ALA A 4 -10.86 19.33 27.85
N PRO A 5 -11.52 18.58 28.74
CA PRO A 5 -12.93 18.78 29.03
C PRO A 5 -13.20 20.22 29.51
N LEU A 6 -14.31 20.79 29.04
CA LEU A 6 -14.73 22.10 29.49
C LEU A 6 -15.21 21.99 30.94
N PRO A 7 -14.82 22.92 31.86
CA PRO A 7 -15.35 22.93 33.22
C PRO A 7 -16.87 23.08 33.25
N GLU A 8 -17.49 22.48 34.23
CA GLU A 8 -18.95 22.58 34.42
C GLU A 8 -19.40 24.04 34.59
N GLY A 9 -20.47 24.42 33.94
CA GLY A 9 -20.96 25.79 33.94
C GLY A 9 -20.30 26.74 32.93
N SER A 10 -19.25 26.28 32.20
CA SER A 10 -18.62 27.07 31.14
C SER A 10 -19.25 26.73 29.81
N ASP A 11 -19.34 27.69 28.88
CA ASP A 11 -19.91 27.55 27.54
C ASP A 11 -19.02 28.00 26.41
N SER A 12 -17.87 28.62 26.76
CA SER A 12 -16.92 29.18 25.78
C SER A 12 -15.50 29.16 26.32
N VAL A 13 -14.52 29.26 25.41
CA VAL A 13 -13.09 29.32 25.76
C VAL A 13 -12.46 30.49 25.03
N VAL A 14 -11.71 31.32 25.79
CA VAL A 14 -10.83 32.35 25.25
C VAL A 14 -9.43 31.77 25.15
N ARG A 15 -8.79 31.96 24.01
CA ARG A 15 -7.40 31.50 23.81
C ARG A 15 -6.45 32.33 24.67
N ILE A 16 -5.37 31.72 25.11
CA ILE A 16 -4.38 32.42 25.95
C ILE A 16 -3.76 33.64 25.22
N GLU A 17 -3.63 33.55 23.91
CA GLU A 17 -3.12 34.63 23.04
C GLU A 17 -4.02 35.87 23.02
N ASP A 18 -5.29 35.71 23.38
CA ASP A 18 -6.29 36.76 23.46
C ASP A 18 -6.49 37.26 24.92
N THR A 19 -5.57 36.92 25.83
CA THR A 19 -5.66 37.26 27.27
C THR A 19 -4.36 37.88 27.77
N GLU A 20 -4.50 38.74 28.78
CA GLU A 20 -3.37 39.32 29.55
C GLU A 20 -3.57 38.98 31.03
N LEU A 21 -2.50 38.51 31.68
CA LEU A 21 -2.50 38.26 33.14
C LEU A 21 -1.96 39.52 33.84
N ASP A 22 -2.57 39.83 35.01
CA ASP A 22 -1.96 40.85 35.89
C ASP A 22 -0.62 40.31 36.48
N ASP A 23 0.21 41.22 37.00
CA ASP A 23 1.51 40.86 37.57
C ASP A 23 1.45 39.89 38.74
N ALA A 24 0.31 39.79 39.41
CA ALA A 24 0.06 38.85 40.49
C ALA A 24 -0.55 37.50 40.03
N GLY A 25 -0.90 37.39 38.73
CA GLY A 25 -1.54 36.19 38.16
C GLY A 25 -2.98 35.93 38.69
N ASN A 26 -3.61 36.93 39.32
CA ASN A 26 -4.92 36.76 39.91
C ASN A 26 -6.07 37.26 39.03
N ARG A 27 -5.78 38.02 38.00
CA ARG A 27 -6.78 38.56 37.09
C ARG A 27 -6.35 38.30 35.64
N VAL A 28 -7.36 37.98 34.82
CA VAL A 28 -7.20 37.80 33.38
C VAL A 28 -7.99 38.89 32.69
N ALA A 29 -7.30 39.77 31.94
CA ALA A 29 -7.94 40.68 31.02
C ALA A 29 -8.14 39.99 29.69
N ILE A 30 -9.31 40.10 29.08
CA ILE A 30 -9.63 39.57 27.76
C ILE A 30 -9.50 40.74 26.80
N ALA A 31 -8.56 40.63 25.84
CA ALA A 31 -8.25 41.67 24.87
C ALA A 31 -9.34 41.82 23.78
N THR A 32 -10.28 40.91 23.71
CA THR A 32 -11.36 40.88 22.68
C THR A 32 -12.72 41.04 23.30
N SER A 33 -13.77 41.26 22.49
CA SER A 33 -15.15 41.24 22.93
C SER A 33 -15.49 39.90 23.59
N PRO A 34 -16.44 39.86 24.57
CA PRO A 34 -16.86 38.61 25.18
C PRO A 34 -17.21 37.55 24.12
N PRO A 35 -16.70 36.34 24.24
CA PRO A 35 -16.93 35.29 23.25
C PRO A 35 -18.40 34.87 23.23
N ALA A 36 -18.93 34.59 22.05
CA ALA A 36 -20.27 33.99 21.98
C ALA A 36 -20.24 32.57 22.54
N PRO A 37 -21.36 32.09 23.10
CA PRO A 37 -21.50 30.71 23.57
C PRO A 37 -21.11 29.70 22.50
N GLY A 38 -20.24 28.72 22.83
CA GLY A 38 -19.71 27.72 21.93
C GLY A 38 -18.41 28.12 21.18
N THR A 39 -17.89 29.35 21.45
CA THR A 39 -16.61 29.79 20.87
C THR A 39 -15.47 28.87 21.35
N ASN A 40 -14.66 28.35 20.43
CA ASN A 40 -13.53 27.45 20.68
C ASN A 40 -13.90 26.16 21.44
N VAL A 41 -15.18 25.77 21.43
CA VAL A 41 -15.67 24.53 22.04
C VAL A 41 -16.00 23.51 20.95
N MET A 42 -15.30 22.39 20.97
CA MET A 42 -15.61 21.26 20.10
C MET A 42 -16.79 20.49 20.69
N LYS A 43 -17.94 20.56 20.04
CA LYS A 43 -19.14 19.82 20.49
C LYS A 43 -18.98 18.33 20.19
N ARG A 44 -19.58 17.50 21.04
CA ARG A 44 -19.63 16.05 20.83
C ARG A 44 -20.22 15.71 19.45
N GLY A 45 -19.53 14.87 18.69
CA GLY A 45 -19.95 14.47 17.35
C GLY A 45 -19.58 15.46 16.24
N THR A 46 -18.70 16.45 16.52
CA THR A 46 -18.20 17.36 15.48
C THR A 46 -17.29 16.64 14.48
N SER A 47 -16.38 15.79 14.95
CA SER A 47 -15.46 15.04 14.09
C SER A 47 -16.12 13.81 13.50
N VAL A 48 -16.77 13.00 14.34
CA VAL A 48 -17.44 11.76 13.91
C VAL A 48 -18.69 11.54 14.77
N ARG A 49 -19.79 11.17 14.15
CA ARG A 49 -21.06 10.88 14.84
C ARG A 49 -21.22 9.39 15.08
N ARG A 50 -21.94 9.04 16.13
CA ARG A 50 -22.29 7.63 16.40
C ARG A 50 -23.10 7.03 15.24
N GLY A 51 -22.64 5.89 14.70
CA GLY A 51 -23.28 5.22 13.57
C GLY A 51 -22.81 5.71 12.21
N GLU A 52 -21.94 6.71 12.16
CA GLU A 52 -21.34 7.17 10.90
C GLU A 52 -20.31 6.16 10.38
N THR A 53 -20.33 5.92 9.07
CA THR A 53 -19.33 5.08 8.42
C THR A 53 -18.09 5.91 8.12
N VAL A 54 -17.01 5.66 8.85
CA VAL A 54 -15.75 6.40 8.69
C VAL A 54 -14.87 5.81 7.59
N VAL A 55 -14.86 4.49 7.46
CA VAL A 55 -14.14 3.77 6.39
C VAL A 55 -15.08 2.76 5.75
N SER A 56 -15.32 2.89 4.46
CA SER A 56 -16.19 2.00 3.70
C SER A 56 -15.45 0.72 3.28
N ALA A 57 -16.20 -0.35 3.05
CA ALA A 57 -15.65 -1.58 2.45
C ALA A 57 -15.05 -1.28 1.07
N GLY A 58 -13.87 -1.85 0.80
CA GLY A 58 -13.13 -1.61 -0.45
C GLY A 58 -12.18 -0.40 -0.41
N THR A 59 -12.20 0.40 0.67
CA THR A 59 -11.24 1.50 0.85
C THR A 59 -9.84 0.95 1.06
N MET A 60 -8.86 1.55 0.37
CA MET A 60 -7.45 1.27 0.63
C MET A 60 -7.06 1.82 2.00
N LEU A 61 -6.52 0.98 2.88
CA LEU A 61 -6.06 1.38 4.20
C LEU A 61 -4.68 2.03 4.10
N ARG A 62 -4.65 3.35 3.92
CA ARG A 62 -3.45 4.19 3.99
C ARG A 62 -3.20 4.61 5.45
N PRO A 63 -2.08 5.24 5.77
CA PRO A 63 -1.81 5.71 7.13
C PRO A 63 -2.93 6.55 7.75
N GLN A 64 -3.63 7.36 6.96
CA GLN A 64 -4.74 8.20 7.42
C GLN A 64 -5.95 7.37 7.88
N GLU A 65 -6.34 6.38 7.10
CA GLU A 65 -7.43 5.46 7.46
C GLU A 65 -7.09 4.64 8.69
N LEU A 66 -5.82 4.22 8.84
CA LEU A 66 -5.35 3.52 10.04
C LEU A 66 -5.40 4.42 11.27
N GLY A 67 -5.01 5.72 11.14
CA GLY A 67 -5.13 6.71 12.20
C GLY A 67 -6.57 6.90 12.67
N ALA A 68 -7.51 7.09 11.73
CA ALA A 68 -8.93 7.22 12.03
C ALA A 68 -9.51 5.97 12.71
N LEU A 69 -9.12 4.78 12.26
CA LEU A 69 -9.55 3.52 12.89
C LEU A 69 -9.00 3.39 14.32
N ALA A 70 -7.75 3.79 14.55
CA ALA A 70 -7.13 3.78 15.88
C ALA A 70 -7.81 4.76 16.81
N GLU A 71 -8.13 5.98 16.36
CA GLU A 71 -8.89 6.99 17.13
C GLU A 71 -10.26 6.45 17.57
N LEU A 72 -10.90 5.66 16.71
CA LEU A 72 -12.18 5.00 16.99
C LEU A 72 -12.06 3.73 17.86
N GLY A 73 -10.86 3.40 18.33
CA GLY A 73 -10.61 2.21 19.14
C GLY A 73 -10.79 0.89 18.40
N LYS A 74 -10.45 0.86 17.09
CA LYS A 74 -10.50 -0.34 16.25
C LYS A 74 -9.09 -0.93 16.07
N PRO A 75 -8.61 -1.78 16.98
CA PRO A 75 -7.25 -2.34 16.90
C PRO A 75 -7.09 -3.37 15.79
N VAL A 76 -8.17 -3.99 15.35
CA VAL A 76 -8.18 -5.03 14.31
C VAL A 76 -9.33 -4.77 13.35
N VAL A 77 -9.05 -4.87 12.06
CA VAL A 77 -10.03 -4.80 10.98
C VAL A 77 -9.81 -5.93 10.00
N GLN A 78 -10.88 -6.37 9.33
CA GLN A 78 -10.77 -7.34 8.26
C GLN A 78 -10.36 -6.62 6.97
N ALA A 79 -9.28 -7.06 6.36
CA ALA A 79 -8.80 -6.53 5.09
C ALA A 79 -8.48 -7.66 4.12
N ARG A 80 -8.50 -7.36 2.83
CA ARG A 80 -7.96 -8.28 1.82
C ARG A 80 -6.45 -8.32 1.93
N ARG A 81 -5.84 -9.50 1.79
CA ARG A 81 -4.40 -9.63 1.70
C ARG A 81 -3.88 -8.92 0.44
N ARG A 82 -2.63 -8.55 0.46
CA ARG A 82 -1.95 -8.08 -0.76
C ARG A 82 -1.86 -9.23 -1.76
N PRO A 83 -2.13 -8.99 -3.06
CA PRO A 83 -1.95 -10.01 -4.08
C PRO A 83 -0.46 -10.35 -4.21
N ARG A 84 -0.15 -11.62 -4.47
CA ARG A 84 1.19 -12.10 -4.77
C ARG A 84 1.38 -12.13 -6.27
N ALA A 85 2.42 -11.44 -6.77
CA ALA A 85 2.76 -11.40 -8.18
C ALA A 85 4.14 -12.03 -8.40
N ALA A 86 4.17 -13.17 -9.08
CA ALA A 86 5.40 -13.84 -9.46
C ALA A 86 6.02 -13.20 -10.71
N VAL A 87 7.35 -13.11 -10.72
CA VAL A 87 8.13 -12.65 -11.87
C VAL A 87 9.07 -13.78 -12.28
N LEU A 88 8.99 -14.19 -13.54
CA LEU A 88 9.86 -15.20 -14.16
C LEU A 88 10.49 -14.62 -15.42
N ALA A 89 11.80 -14.64 -15.49
CA ALA A 89 12.52 -14.34 -16.72
C ALA A 89 12.85 -15.65 -17.45
N THR A 90 12.84 -15.64 -18.80
CA THR A 90 13.19 -16.79 -19.61
C THR A 90 14.24 -16.43 -20.66
N GLY A 91 15.18 -17.32 -20.89
CA GLY A 91 16.23 -17.18 -21.90
C GLY A 91 17.59 -17.66 -21.40
N ASP A 92 18.31 -18.37 -22.26
CA ASP A 92 19.66 -18.87 -21.97
C ASP A 92 20.72 -17.77 -22.00
N GLU A 93 20.42 -16.64 -22.64
CA GLU A 93 21.24 -15.44 -22.64
C GLU A 93 21.27 -14.69 -21.32
N LEU A 94 20.32 -14.97 -20.41
CA LEU A 94 20.20 -14.23 -19.17
C LEU A 94 21.15 -14.74 -18.09
N VAL A 95 21.78 -13.80 -17.39
CA VAL A 95 22.52 -14.06 -16.15
C VAL A 95 21.97 -13.20 -15.03
N THR A 96 22.21 -13.59 -13.77
CA THR A 96 21.82 -12.80 -12.61
C THR A 96 22.60 -11.49 -12.51
N VAL A 97 22.10 -10.51 -11.76
CA VAL A 97 22.68 -9.16 -11.72
C VAL A 97 24.10 -9.13 -11.11
N ASP A 98 24.43 -10.09 -10.28
CA ASP A 98 25.74 -10.27 -9.63
C ASP A 98 26.78 -10.97 -10.51
N GLN A 99 26.35 -11.62 -11.58
CA GLN A 99 27.25 -12.30 -12.51
C GLN A 99 27.79 -11.34 -13.59
N THR A 100 29.02 -11.57 -14.02
CA THR A 100 29.57 -10.90 -15.22
C THR A 100 29.11 -11.62 -16.46
N PRO A 101 28.39 -10.94 -17.40
CA PRO A 101 27.96 -11.58 -18.63
C PRO A 101 29.15 -12.02 -19.51
N GLY A 102 29.06 -13.23 -20.02
CA GLY A 102 29.95 -13.70 -21.08
C GLY A 102 29.49 -13.26 -22.48
N PRO A 103 30.17 -13.70 -23.53
CA PRO A 103 29.75 -13.40 -24.91
C PRO A 103 28.31 -13.84 -25.15
N GLY A 104 27.48 -12.95 -25.70
CA GLY A 104 26.06 -13.21 -25.98
C GLY A 104 25.14 -13.23 -24.76
N GLN A 105 25.64 -12.96 -23.57
CA GLN A 105 24.84 -12.89 -22.34
C GLN A 105 24.54 -11.46 -21.93
N ILE A 106 23.38 -11.27 -21.26
CA ILE A 106 22.95 -10.01 -20.68
C ILE A 106 22.42 -10.22 -19.27
N ARG A 107 22.47 -9.18 -18.43
CA ARG A 107 21.90 -9.24 -17.08
C ARG A 107 20.38 -9.16 -17.09
N ASN A 108 19.74 -9.94 -16.23
CA ASN A 108 18.31 -9.92 -15.98
C ASN A 108 17.89 -8.65 -15.21
N SER A 109 17.86 -7.50 -15.89
CA SER A 109 17.43 -6.22 -15.32
C SER A 109 15.92 -6.11 -15.17
N ASN A 110 15.17 -6.81 -16.03
CA ASN A 110 13.70 -6.78 -16.04
C ASN A 110 13.11 -7.30 -14.73
N GLU A 111 13.64 -8.36 -14.16
CA GLU A 111 13.18 -8.90 -12.88
C GLU A 111 13.28 -7.85 -11.77
N THR A 112 14.42 -7.17 -11.66
CA THR A 112 14.63 -6.12 -10.66
C THR A 112 13.63 -4.98 -10.82
N MET A 113 13.43 -4.52 -12.07
CA MET A 113 12.47 -3.45 -12.38
C MET A 113 11.03 -3.88 -12.05
N LEU A 114 10.61 -5.06 -12.48
CA LEU A 114 9.25 -5.58 -12.26
C LEU A 114 8.97 -5.79 -10.76
N ILE A 115 9.92 -6.31 -10.01
CA ILE A 115 9.81 -6.44 -8.53
C ILE A 115 9.58 -5.08 -7.89
N ALA A 116 10.31 -4.04 -8.29
CA ALA A 116 10.12 -2.69 -7.77
C ALA A 116 8.74 -2.12 -8.14
N GLN A 117 8.28 -2.32 -9.37
CA GLN A 117 6.95 -1.90 -9.82
C GLN A 117 5.82 -2.60 -9.05
N ILE A 118 5.92 -3.93 -8.84
CA ILE A 118 4.95 -4.72 -8.06
C ILE A 118 4.83 -4.18 -6.62
N ARG A 119 5.96 -3.89 -5.98
CA ARG A 119 5.97 -3.29 -4.63
C ARG A 119 5.31 -1.91 -4.62
N SER A 120 5.64 -1.07 -5.59
CA SER A 120 5.06 0.27 -5.72
C SER A 120 3.54 0.23 -5.98
N ALA A 121 3.07 -0.80 -6.67
CA ALA A 121 1.64 -1.05 -6.87
C ALA A 121 0.92 -1.64 -5.63
N GLY A 122 1.64 -1.91 -4.54
CA GLY A 122 1.09 -2.44 -3.29
C GLY A 122 0.91 -3.95 -3.26
N ALA A 123 1.47 -4.69 -4.22
CA ALA A 123 1.47 -6.15 -4.27
C ALA A 123 2.76 -6.74 -3.64
N GLU A 124 2.74 -8.03 -3.35
CA GLU A 124 3.89 -8.80 -2.86
C GLU A 124 4.59 -9.48 -4.04
N PRO A 125 5.83 -9.08 -4.40
CA PRO A 125 6.55 -9.73 -5.47
C PRO A 125 7.14 -11.07 -5.03
N VAL A 126 7.09 -12.05 -5.92
CA VAL A 126 7.74 -13.36 -5.79
C VAL A 126 8.72 -13.53 -6.95
N ALA A 127 10.02 -13.41 -6.68
CA ALA A 127 11.06 -13.64 -7.68
C ALA A 127 11.19 -15.16 -7.94
N LEU A 128 11.03 -15.57 -9.19
CA LEU A 128 11.25 -16.96 -9.63
C LEU A 128 12.61 -17.14 -10.33
N GLY A 129 13.32 -16.02 -10.55
CA GLY A 129 14.62 -16.04 -11.22
C GLY A 129 14.51 -16.29 -12.73
N ILE A 130 15.52 -16.98 -13.27
CA ILE A 130 15.65 -17.23 -14.71
C ILE A 130 15.29 -18.70 -14.98
N ALA A 131 14.35 -18.95 -15.88
CA ALA A 131 14.13 -20.26 -16.45
C ALA A 131 15.00 -20.41 -17.70
N ARG A 132 15.70 -21.53 -17.79
CA ARG A 132 16.43 -21.91 -19.00
C ARG A 132 15.46 -22.46 -20.05
N ASP A 133 15.88 -22.46 -21.31
CA ASP A 133 15.12 -22.97 -22.46
C ASP A 133 15.06 -24.51 -22.46
N GLU A 134 14.83 -25.08 -21.27
CA GLU A 134 14.64 -26.50 -20.99
C GLU A 134 13.22 -26.74 -20.46
N ARG A 135 12.47 -27.63 -21.10
CA ARG A 135 11.06 -27.89 -20.76
C ARG A 135 10.80 -28.22 -19.30
N ALA A 136 11.64 -29.04 -18.69
CA ALA A 136 11.44 -29.49 -17.31
C ALA A 136 11.64 -28.31 -16.35
N HIS A 137 12.68 -27.55 -16.51
CA HIS A 137 12.98 -26.38 -15.70
C HIS A 137 11.93 -25.27 -15.86
N LEU A 138 11.56 -24.96 -17.12
CA LEU A 138 10.51 -23.98 -17.41
C LEU A 138 9.18 -24.38 -16.77
N ARG A 139 8.76 -25.64 -16.94
CA ARG A 139 7.51 -26.16 -16.34
C ARG A 139 7.48 -26.04 -14.84
N GLU A 140 8.56 -26.40 -14.15
CA GLU A 140 8.68 -26.26 -12.69
C GLU A 140 8.47 -24.81 -12.26
N ARG A 141 9.14 -23.86 -12.91
CA ARG A 141 9.05 -22.43 -12.61
C ARG A 141 7.67 -21.86 -12.91
N LEU A 142 7.06 -22.23 -14.03
CA LEU A 142 5.69 -21.84 -14.38
C LEU A 142 4.67 -22.35 -13.34
N GLN A 143 4.77 -23.62 -12.93
CA GLN A 143 3.90 -24.17 -11.90
C GLN A 143 4.05 -23.47 -10.54
N ALA A 144 5.26 -23.05 -10.18
CA ALA A 144 5.49 -22.25 -8.98
C ALA A 144 4.82 -20.87 -9.11
N GLY A 145 4.94 -20.21 -10.25
CA GLY A 145 4.35 -18.91 -10.53
C GLY A 145 2.83 -18.92 -10.57
N LEU A 146 2.24 -19.96 -11.16
CA LEU A 146 0.79 -20.15 -11.25
C LEU A 146 0.09 -20.37 -9.88
N LYS A 147 0.83 -20.62 -8.80
CA LYS A 147 0.32 -20.62 -7.42
C LYS A 147 0.17 -19.22 -6.83
N CYS A 148 0.64 -18.19 -7.52
CA CYS A 148 0.46 -16.79 -7.16
C CYS A 148 -0.84 -16.24 -7.78
N ASP A 149 -1.24 -15.03 -7.39
CA ASP A 149 -2.43 -14.38 -7.95
C ASP A 149 -2.18 -13.84 -9.36
N MET A 150 -0.90 -13.59 -9.68
CA MET A 150 -0.43 -13.12 -10.98
C MET A 150 0.94 -13.73 -11.28
N LEU A 151 1.18 -14.08 -12.54
CA LEU A 151 2.50 -14.44 -13.07
C LEU A 151 2.85 -13.50 -14.21
N ILE A 152 3.98 -12.83 -14.10
CA ILE A 152 4.55 -11.95 -15.12
C ILE A 152 5.77 -12.64 -15.73
N LEU A 153 5.77 -12.78 -17.03
CA LEU A 153 6.87 -13.37 -17.78
C LEU A 153 7.65 -12.29 -18.52
N SER A 154 8.96 -12.35 -18.46
CA SER A 154 9.86 -11.48 -19.20
C SER A 154 10.76 -12.33 -20.10
N GLY A 155 10.56 -12.24 -21.42
CA GLY A 155 11.17 -13.11 -22.41
C GLY A 155 10.28 -14.31 -22.76
N GLY A 156 10.66 -15.06 -23.79
CA GLY A 156 9.98 -16.29 -24.22
C GLY A 156 8.51 -16.10 -24.65
N VAL A 157 8.14 -14.92 -25.14
CA VAL A 157 6.77 -14.60 -25.59
C VAL A 157 6.70 -14.22 -27.06
N SER A 158 7.78 -14.49 -27.80
CA SER A 158 7.87 -14.22 -29.24
C SER A 158 7.21 -15.35 -30.05
N ALA A 159 6.73 -15.02 -31.25
CA ALA A 159 6.20 -16.00 -32.20
C ALA A 159 7.30 -16.92 -32.82
N GLY A 160 8.46 -17.01 -32.18
CA GLY A 160 9.57 -17.87 -32.63
C GLY A 160 9.22 -19.36 -32.48
N LYS A 161 9.54 -20.16 -33.49
CA LYS A 161 9.28 -21.61 -33.51
C LYS A 161 9.95 -22.42 -32.38
N LEU A 162 10.89 -21.80 -31.65
CA LEU A 162 11.63 -22.42 -30.52
C LEU A 162 11.11 -21.95 -29.14
N ASP A 163 10.11 -21.08 -29.11
CA ASP A 163 9.56 -20.57 -27.84
C ASP A 163 8.72 -21.64 -27.14
N LEU A 164 9.21 -22.13 -26.01
CA LEU A 164 8.56 -23.16 -25.21
C LEU A 164 7.45 -22.61 -24.30
N VAL A 165 7.45 -21.30 -24.00
CA VAL A 165 6.54 -20.69 -23.01
C VAL A 165 5.08 -20.86 -23.38
N PRO A 166 4.62 -20.55 -24.60
CA PRO A 166 3.21 -20.71 -24.96
C PRO A 166 2.73 -22.14 -24.83
N SER A 167 3.57 -23.10 -25.28
CA SER A 167 3.22 -24.54 -25.21
C SER A 167 3.13 -25.06 -23.78
N GLU A 168 4.03 -24.63 -22.90
CA GLU A 168 4.03 -25.04 -21.49
C GLU A 168 2.89 -24.36 -20.69
N LEU A 169 2.55 -23.11 -21.00
CA LEU A 169 1.36 -22.45 -20.42
C LEU A 169 0.07 -23.14 -20.84
N ALA A 170 -0.08 -23.48 -22.11
CA ALA A 170 -1.24 -24.25 -22.60
C ALA A 170 -1.34 -25.62 -21.93
N ALA A 171 -0.22 -26.34 -21.78
CA ALA A 171 -0.14 -27.61 -21.07
C ALA A 171 -0.50 -27.47 -19.56
N ALA A 172 -0.27 -26.30 -18.98
CA ALA A 172 -0.67 -25.99 -17.60
C ALA A 172 -2.13 -25.52 -17.49
N GLY A 173 -2.91 -25.52 -18.56
CA GLY A 173 -4.32 -25.13 -18.59
C GLY A 173 -4.56 -23.61 -18.67
N VAL A 174 -3.55 -22.83 -19.01
CA VAL A 174 -3.69 -21.38 -19.21
C VAL A 174 -4.34 -21.11 -20.56
N THR A 175 -5.40 -20.31 -20.58
CA THR A 175 -6.08 -19.90 -21.82
C THR A 175 -5.53 -18.55 -22.27
N GLN A 176 -5.08 -18.48 -23.54
CA GLN A 176 -4.69 -17.23 -24.16
C GLN A 176 -5.94 -16.41 -24.53
N VAL A 177 -6.01 -15.16 -24.07
CA VAL A 177 -7.15 -14.27 -24.31
C VAL A 177 -6.89 -13.33 -25.49
N PHE A 178 -5.64 -12.85 -25.61
CA PHE A 178 -5.18 -12.02 -26.73
C PHE A 178 -3.68 -12.24 -26.97
N HIS A 179 -3.18 -11.76 -28.10
CA HIS A 179 -1.76 -11.79 -28.47
C HIS A 179 -1.32 -10.37 -28.85
#